data_11b22ca4f7519c353f3020b04e7821e0
#
_entry.id   11b22ca4f7519c353f3020b04e7821e0
#
_cell.length_a   1.000
_cell.length_b   1.000
_cell.length_c   1.000
_cell.angle_alpha   90.00
_cell.angle_beta   90.00
_cell.angle_gamma   90.00
#
_symmetry.space_group_name_H-M   'P 1'
#
loop_
_entity.id
_entity.type
_entity.pdbx_description
1 polymer ?
#
loop_
_entity_poly.entity_id
_entity_poly.type
_entity_poly.pdbx_seq_one_letter_code
_entity_poly.pdbx_strand_id
1 'polypeptide(L)'
;MESILKILEGFWIGIKTVINNPTFLVIIILAILMKFLYPKFRGYMGEFWVKLELKKLSKKEYIVLNEIMLADENGTHQIDHLVISKYGIFVIEMKNYYGLITGDEYKDSWTQHLGKKKYFFKNPIHQNYGHI
;
A
#
# COMPACT_ATOMS: atom_id res chain seq x y z
N MET A 1 12.31 -10.37 49.09
CA MET A 1 11.12 -11.07 48.55
C MET A 1 9.89 -10.17 48.57
N GLU A 2 9.63 -9.50 49.68
CA GLU A 2 8.49 -8.56 49.85
C GLU A 2 8.49 -7.35 48.86
N SER A 3 9.66 -6.79 48.57
CA SER A 3 9.78 -5.67 47.62
C SER A 3 9.44 -6.06 46.16
N ILE A 4 9.77 -7.29 45.76
CA ILE A 4 9.44 -7.80 44.46
C ILE A 4 7.93 -8.03 44.33
N LEU A 5 7.29 -8.58 45.35
CA LEU A 5 5.84 -8.76 45.41
C LEU A 5 5.08 -7.46 45.25
N LYS A 6 5.51 -6.39 45.99
CA LYS A 6 4.91 -5.06 45.85
C LYS A 6 5.05 -4.45 44.46
N ILE A 7 6.20 -4.67 43.80
CA ILE A 7 6.39 -4.21 42.42
C ILE A 7 5.43 -4.96 41.45
N LEU A 8 5.28 -6.28 41.62
CA LEU A 8 4.37 -7.08 40.80
C LEU A 8 2.90 -6.70 41.03
N GLU A 9 2.51 -6.45 42.28
CA GLU A 9 1.16 -5.96 42.59
C GLU A 9 0.89 -4.58 41.97
N GLY A 10 1.82 -3.64 42.10
CA GLY A 10 1.71 -2.33 41.46
C GLY A 10 1.58 -2.40 39.97
N PHE A 11 2.38 -3.27 39.31
CA PHE A 11 2.29 -3.52 37.89
C PHE A 11 0.91 -4.11 37.50
N TRP A 12 0.40 -5.08 38.26
CA TRP A 12 -0.90 -5.70 38.03
C TRP A 12 -2.08 -4.73 38.19
N ILE A 13 -2.02 -3.86 39.21
CA ILE A 13 -3.00 -2.78 39.44
C ILE A 13 -2.97 -1.81 38.24
N GLY A 14 -1.78 -1.42 37.75
CA GLY A 14 -1.60 -0.56 36.60
C GLY A 14 -2.24 -1.17 35.33
N ILE A 15 -1.98 -2.44 35.07
CA ILE A 15 -2.59 -3.16 33.94
C ILE A 15 -4.12 -3.18 34.03
N LYS A 16 -4.67 -3.52 35.20
CA LYS A 16 -6.13 -3.53 35.40
C LYS A 16 -6.74 -2.14 35.19
N THR A 17 -6.08 -1.07 35.66
CA THR A 17 -6.55 0.30 35.47
C THR A 17 -6.60 0.67 33.98
N VAL A 18 -5.60 0.29 33.21
CA VAL A 18 -5.55 0.52 31.77
C VAL A 18 -6.65 -0.27 31.05
N ILE A 19 -6.80 -1.55 31.34
CA ILE A 19 -7.77 -2.44 30.67
C ILE A 19 -9.22 -2.01 31.01
N ASN A 20 -9.48 -1.58 32.25
CA ASN A 20 -10.82 -1.17 32.68
C ASN A 20 -11.18 0.26 32.28
N ASN A 21 -10.23 1.02 31.71
CA ASN A 21 -10.51 2.37 31.25
C ASN A 21 -10.98 2.33 29.78
N PRO A 22 -12.25 2.64 29.50
CA PRO A 22 -12.79 2.56 28.15
C PRO A 22 -12.05 3.46 27.15
N THR A 23 -11.49 4.56 27.59
CA THR A 23 -10.70 5.47 26.76
C THR A 23 -9.44 4.79 26.20
N PHE A 24 -8.73 4.03 27.03
CA PHE A 24 -7.55 3.27 26.60
C PHE A 24 -7.92 2.17 25.59
N LEU A 25 -9.01 1.47 25.84
CA LEU A 25 -9.50 0.46 24.89
C LEU A 25 -9.82 1.07 23.52
N VAL A 26 -10.50 2.22 23.51
CA VAL A 26 -10.79 2.95 22.28
C VAL A 26 -9.51 3.35 21.55
N ILE A 27 -8.51 3.89 22.25
CA ILE A 27 -7.22 4.27 21.65
C ILE A 27 -6.52 3.05 21.06
N ILE A 28 -6.49 1.92 21.74
CA ILE A 28 -5.88 0.69 21.25
C ILE A 28 -6.62 0.19 19.99
N ILE A 29 -7.95 0.16 20.01
CA ILE A 29 -8.75 -0.23 18.86
C ILE A 29 -8.47 0.68 17.66
N LEU A 30 -8.46 2.01 17.87
CA LEU A 30 -8.14 2.97 16.82
C LEU A 30 -6.73 2.78 16.27
N ALA A 31 -5.73 2.54 17.13
CA ALA A 31 -4.36 2.27 16.70
C ALA A 31 -4.27 0.98 15.84
N ILE A 32 -4.99 -0.06 16.22
CA ILE A 32 -5.07 -1.31 15.46
C ILE A 32 -5.76 -1.06 14.11
N LEU A 33 -6.91 -0.38 14.10
CA LEU A 33 -7.62 -0.03 12.87
C LEU A 33 -6.73 0.81 11.95
N MET A 34 -6.06 1.83 12.46
CA MET A 34 -5.13 2.66 11.70
C MET A 34 -4.00 1.83 11.08
N LYS A 35 -3.43 0.88 11.82
CA LYS A 35 -2.39 -0.02 11.31
C LYS A 35 -2.86 -0.83 10.08
N PHE A 36 -4.10 -1.28 10.06
CA PHE A 36 -4.67 -2.04 8.93
C PHE A 36 -5.19 -1.16 7.79
N LEU A 37 -5.74 0.01 8.10
CA LEU A 37 -6.29 0.92 7.10
C LEU A 37 -5.23 1.78 6.40
N TYR A 38 -4.17 2.16 7.13
CA TYR A 38 -3.13 3.05 6.61
C TYR A 38 -2.48 2.57 5.31
N PRO A 39 -2.09 1.29 5.14
CA PRO A 39 -1.50 0.82 3.88
C PRO A 39 -2.47 0.94 2.69
N LYS A 40 -3.75 0.61 2.89
CA LYS A 40 -4.80 0.74 1.86
C LYS A 40 -5.04 2.22 1.49
N PHE A 41 -5.18 3.07 2.50
CA PHE A 41 -5.33 4.52 2.31
C PHE A 41 -4.16 5.12 1.55
N ARG A 42 -2.94 4.69 1.85
CA ARG A 42 -1.75 5.14 1.17
C ARG A 42 -1.71 4.71 -0.29
N GLY A 43 -2.12 3.46 -0.62
CA GLY A 43 -2.27 3.00 -1.99
C GLY A 43 -3.23 3.91 -2.75
N TYR A 44 -4.44 4.08 -2.24
CA TYR A 44 -5.47 4.93 -2.82
C TYR A 44 -5.01 6.39 -3.03
N MET A 45 -4.31 6.97 -2.05
CA MET A 45 -3.75 8.33 -2.18
C MET A 45 -2.74 8.44 -3.32
N GLY A 46 -1.92 7.41 -3.53
CA GLY A 46 -0.96 7.41 -4.64
C GLY A 46 -1.67 7.42 -6.00
N GLU A 47 -2.64 6.53 -6.21
CA GLU A 47 -3.47 6.48 -7.42
C GLU A 47 -4.20 7.82 -7.64
N PHE A 48 -4.75 8.40 -6.57
CA PHE A 48 -5.41 9.71 -6.63
C PHE A 48 -4.48 10.82 -7.15
N TRP A 49 -3.23 10.87 -6.67
CA TRP A 49 -2.25 11.85 -7.12
C TRP A 49 -1.88 11.66 -8.59
N VAL A 50 -1.63 10.43 -9.04
CA VAL A 50 -1.37 10.13 -10.45
C VAL A 50 -2.56 10.55 -11.31
N LYS A 51 -3.79 10.22 -10.89
CA LYS A 51 -5.02 10.62 -11.58
C LYS A 51 -5.16 12.15 -11.72
N LEU A 52 -4.75 12.92 -10.69
CA LEU A 52 -4.74 14.37 -10.75
C LEU A 52 -3.69 14.90 -11.74
N GLU A 53 -2.49 14.31 -11.77
CA GLU A 53 -1.46 14.69 -12.74
C GLU A 53 -1.89 14.38 -14.18
N LEU A 54 -2.45 13.21 -14.43
CA LEU A 54 -2.95 12.82 -15.74
C LEU A 54 -4.10 13.71 -16.23
N LYS A 55 -4.92 14.25 -15.33
CA LYS A 55 -5.97 15.22 -15.70
C LYS A 55 -5.44 16.55 -16.27
N LYS A 56 -4.17 16.87 -16.03
CA LYS A 56 -3.54 18.07 -16.60
C LYS A 56 -3.17 17.94 -18.08
N LEU A 57 -3.16 16.70 -18.60
CA LEU A 57 -2.91 16.44 -20.02
C LEU A 57 -3.98 17.07 -20.90
N SER A 58 -3.58 17.58 -22.06
CA SER A 58 -4.49 18.16 -23.06
C SER A 58 -5.49 17.11 -23.56
N LYS A 59 -6.77 17.31 -23.30
CA LYS A 59 -7.84 16.41 -23.75
C LYS A 59 -7.99 16.32 -25.26
N LYS A 60 -7.36 17.23 -26.02
CA LYS A 60 -7.34 17.21 -27.49
C LYS A 60 -6.30 16.21 -28.02
N GLU A 61 -5.26 15.92 -27.24
CA GLU A 61 -4.14 15.09 -27.67
C GLU A 61 -4.04 13.77 -26.91
N TYR A 62 -4.66 13.68 -25.71
CA TYR A 62 -4.58 12.52 -24.82
C TYR A 62 -5.95 12.08 -24.35
N ILE A 63 -6.19 10.77 -24.45
CA ILE A 63 -7.34 10.11 -23.85
C ILE A 63 -6.80 9.36 -22.62
N VAL A 64 -7.31 9.67 -21.43
CA VAL A 64 -6.92 9.04 -20.19
C VAL A 64 -8.06 8.16 -19.69
N LEU A 65 -7.81 6.88 -19.58
CA LEU A 65 -8.72 5.89 -19.01
C LEU A 65 -8.14 5.41 -17.68
N ASN A 66 -8.99 5.24 -16.66
CA ASN A 66 -8.57 4.83 -15.32
C ASN A 66 -9.32 3.58 -14.90
N GLU A 67 -8.68 2.72 -14.10
CA GLU A 67 -9.30 1.54 -13.48
C GLU A 67 -9.94 0.63 -14.54
N ILE A 68 -9.18 0.29 -15.58
CA ILE A 68 -9.68 -0.54 -16.69
C ILE A 68 -9.53 -2.01 -16.30
N MET A 69 -10.60 -2.77 -16.55
CA MET A 69 -10.58 -4.22 -16.44
C MET A 69 -10.52 -4.82 -17.85
N LEU A 70 -9.46 -5.55 -18.12
CA LEU A 70 -9.30 -6.33 -19.35
C LEU A 70 -9.52 -7.81 -19.05
N ALA A 71 -10.34 -8.48 -19.83
CA ALA A 71 -10.52 -9.92 -19.76
C ALA A 71 -9.83 -10.57 -20.96
N ASP A 72 -9.04 -11.60 -20.68
CA ASP A 72 -8.42 -12.47 -21.69
C ASP A 72 -8.67 -13.95 -21.36
N GLU A 73 -8.05 -14.85 -22.10
CA GLU A 73 -8.17 -16.30 -21.88
C GLU A 73 -7.59 -16.77 -20.53
N ASN A 74 -6.71 -15.97 -19.90
CA ASN A 74 -6.03 -16.26 -18.65
C ASN A 74 -6.75 -15.64 -17.44
N GLY A 75 -7.75 -14.78 -17.67
CA GLY A 75 -8.54 -14.15 -16.61
C GLY A 75 -8.80 -12.67 -16.80
N THR A 76 -8.95 -11.96 -15.70
CA THR A 76 -9.20 -10.52 -15.70
C THR A 76 -8.02 -9.79 -15.11
N HIS A 77 -7.49 -8.81 -15.86
CA HIS A 77 -6.38 -7.96 -15.48
C HIS A 77 -6.87 -6.53 -15.26
N GLN A 78 -6.46 -5.93 -14.16
CA GLN A 78 -6.73 -4.52 -13.87
C GLN A 78 -5.53 -3.68 -14.27
N ILE A 79 -5.78 -2.61 -15.04
CA ILE A 79 -4.82 -1.58 -15.39
C ILE A 79 -5.20 -0.30 -14.65
N ASP A 80 -4.29 0.27 -13.87
CA ASP A 80 -4.56 1.47 -13.08
C ASP A 80 -4.87 2.67 -13.99
N HIS A 81 -4.01 2.94 -14.97
CA HIS A 81 -4.22 4.03 -15.93
C HIS A 81 -3.72 3.65 -17.32
N LEU A 82 -4.49 4.03 -18.33
CA LEU A 82 -4.12 3.92 -19.75
C LEU A 82 -4.19 5.30 -20.38
N VAL A 83 -3.10 5.71 -21.03
CA VAL A 83 -3.02 6.98 -21.74
C VAL A 83 -2.83 6.70 -23.22
N ILE A 84 -3.78 7.14 -24.04
CA ILE A 84 -3.77 7.00 -25.49
C ILE A 84 -3.49 8.36 -26.13
N SER A 85 -2.54 8.41 -27.07
CA SER A 85 -2.18 9.61 -27.80
C SER A 85 -1.69 9.30 -29.20
N LYS A 86 -1.43 10.32 -30.02
CA LYS A 86 -0.76 10.18 -31.32
C LYS A 86 0.67 9.61 -31.21
N TYR A 87 1.27 9.66 -30.02
CA TYR A 87 2.61 9.14 -29.77
C TYR A 87 2.64 7.66 -29.33
N GLY A 88 1.47 7.09 -29.04
CA GLY A 88 1.33 5.71 -28.60
C GLY A 88 0.35 5.51 -27.46
N ILE A 89 0.33 4.27 -27.00
CA ILE A 89 -0.47 3.83 -25.84
C ILE A 89 0.51 3.59 -24.68
N PHE A 90 0.22 4.23 -23.54
CA PHE A 90 1.05 4.13 -22.35
C PHE A 90 0.23 3.45 -21.23
N VAL A 91 0.70 2.29 -20.82
CA VAL A 91 0.15 1.55 -19.66
C VAL A 91 0.91 2.01 -18.41
N ILE A 92 0.19 2.50 -17.42
CA ILE A 92 0.77 3.02 -16.18
C ILE A 92 0.23 2.19 -15.02
N GLU A 93 1.14 1.50 -14.35
CA GLU A 93 0.91 0.74 -13.13
C GLU A 93 1.49 1.50 -11.94
N MET A 94 0.69 1.78 -10.93
CA MET A 94 1.10 2.58 -9.78
C MET A 94 1.51 1.71 -8.60
N LYS A 95 2.68 2.01 -8.02
CA LYS A 95 3.19 1.35 -6.82
C LYS A 95 3.61 2.40 -5.79
N ASN A 96 2.84 2.55 -4.72
CA ASN A 96 3.15 3.51 -3.64
C ASN A 96 3.84 2.81 -2.46
N TYR A 97 5.03 2.27 -2.73
CA TYR A 97 5.89 1.67 -1.70
C TYR A 97 6.73 2.74 -0.99
N TYR A 98 7.17 2.43 0.23
CA TYR A 98 8.13 3.24 0.99
C TYR A 98 9.33 2.39 1.42
N GLY A 99 10.41 3.06 1.85
CA GLY A 99 11.66 2.40 2.18
C GLY A 99 12.54 2.16 0.94
N LEU A 100 13.54 1.31 1.09
CA LEU A 100 14.44 0.96 -0.01
C LEU A 100 13.83 -0.17 -0.83
N ILE A 101 13.70 0.04 -2.13
CA ILE A 101 13.28 -0.96 -3.10
C ILE A 101 14.51 -1.44 -3.87
N THR A 102 14.71 -2.75 -3.92
CA THR A 102 15.75 -3.38 -4.72
C THR A 102 15.14 -4.46 -5.59
N GLY A 103 15.57 -4.54 -6.84
CA GLY A 103 15.10 -5.52 -7.80
C GLY A 103 15.96 -5.55 -9.04
N ASP A 104 15.68 -6.53 -9.87
CA ASP A 104 16.33 -6.79 -11.13
C ASP A 104 15.23 -7.06 -12.16
N GLU A 105 15.37 -6.57 -13.39
CA GLU A 105 14.34 -6.73 -14.44
C GLU A 105 14.08 -8.19 -14.81
N TYR A 106 15.09 -9.06 -14.65
CA TYR A 106 15.01 -10.48 -15.02
C TYR A 106 14.49 -11.38 -13.88
N LYS A 107 14.30 -10.84 -12.67
CA LYS A 107 13.79 -11.63 -11.53
C LYS A 107 12.29 -11.52 -11.39
N ASP A 108 11.63 -12.59 -10.97
CA ASP A 108 10.18 -12.62 -10.77
C ASP A 108 9.70 -11.72 -9.64
N SER A 109 10.56 -11.43 -8.69
CA SER A 109 10.21 -10.62 -7.52
C SER A 109 11.25 -9.57 -7.18
N TRP A 110 10.76 -8.44 -6.66
CA TRP A 110 11.55 -7.36 -6.08
C TRP A 110 11.41 -7.37 -4.56
N THR A 111 12.31 -6.68 -3.88
CA THR A 111 12.38 -6.64 -2.41
C THR A 111 12.18 -5.22 -1.90
N GLN A 112 11.25 -5.06 -0.98
CA GLN A 112 11.07 -3.87 -0.16
C GLN A 112 11.78 -4.06 1.18
N HIS A 113 12.66 -3.15 1.55
CA HIS A 113 13.39 -3.14 2.81
C HIS A 113 12.79 -2.09 3.75
N LEU A 114 12.32 -2.53 4.92
CA LEU A 114 11.78 -1.68 5.97
C LEU A 114 12.58 -1.88 7.26
N GLY A 115 13.68 -1.15 7.40
CA GLY A 115 14.66 -1.37 8.45
C GLY A 115 15.27 -2.77 8.33
N LYS A 116 15.06 -3.64 9.34
CA LYS A 116 15.55 -5.03 9.32
C LYS A 116 14.62 -6.02 8.62
N LYS A 117 13.41 -5.61 8.26
CA LYS A 117 12.40 -6.48 7.60
C LYS A 117 12.49 -6.39 6.09
N LYS A 118 12.29 -7.52 5.42
CA LYS A 118 12.24 -7.63 3.96
C LYS A 118 10.88 -8.19 3.55
N TYR A 119 10.29 -7.59 2.51
CA TYR A 119 9.04 -8.03 1.91
C TYR A 119 9.26 -8.22 0.41
N PHE A 120 8.77 -9.34 -0.12
CA PHE A 120 8.88 -9.65 -1.55
C PHE A 120 7.56 -9.31 -2.22
N PHE A 121 7.65 -8.76 -3.44
CA PHE A 121 6.49 -8.47 -4.28
C PHE A 121 6.81 -8.76 -5.73
N LYS A 122 5.79 -9.00 -6.54
CA LYS A 122 5.94 -9.33 -7.95
C LYS A 122 6.68 -8.20 -8.67
N ASN A 123 7.59 -8.58 -9.58
CA ASN A 123 8.33 -7.63 -10.41
C ASN A 123 7.34 -6.72 -11.17
N PRO A 124 7.36 -5.37 -10.93
CA PRO A 124 6.42 -4.45 -11.57
C PRO A 124 6.62 -4.38 -13.10
N ILE A 125 7.84 -4.64 -13.59
CA ILE A 125 8.14 -4.68 -15.02
C ILE A 125 7.41 -5.87 -15.65
N HIS A 126 7.53 -7.08 -15.08
CA HIS A 126 6.81 -8.26 -15.55
C HIS A 126 5.30 -8.10 -15.44
N GLN A 127 4.81 -7.44 -14.38
CA GLN A 127 3.40 -7.14 -14.23
C GLN A 127 2.91 -6.24 -15.37
N ASN A 128 3.64 -5.18 -15.69
CA ASN A 128 3.28 -4.24 -16.74
C ASN A 128 3.37 -4.88 -18.14
N TYR A 129 4.34 -5.76 -18.38
CA TYR A 129 4.40 -6.54 -19.63
C TYR A 129 3.18 -7.45 -19.82
N GLY A 130 2.61 -7.98 -18.76
CA GLY A 130 1.38 -8.77 -18.84
C GLY A 130 0.11 -7.97 -19.19
N HIS A 131 0.21 -6.64 -19.26
CA HIS A 131 -0.89 -5.74 -19.64
C HIS A 131 -0.79 -5.23 -21.08
N ILE A 132 0.29 -5.56 -21.80
CA ILE A 132 0.56 -5.18 -23.19
C ILE A 132 0.34 -6.36 -24.13
#